data_8b6821466dead48f8a8a11a6920b6d3d
#
_entry.id   8b6821466dead48f8a8a11a6920b6d3d
#
_cell.length_a   1.000
_cell.length_b   1.000
_cell.length_c   1.000
_cell.angle_alpha   90.00
_cell.angle_beta   90.00
_cell.angle_gamma   90.00
#
_symmetry.space_group_name_H-M   'P 1'
#
loop_
_entity.id
_entity.type
_entity.pdbx_description
1 polymer ?
#
loop_
_entity_poly.entity_id
_entity_poly.type
_entity_poly.pdbx_seq_one_letter_code
_entity_poly.pdbx_strand_id
1 'polypeptide(L)'
;MEGDLDTAGLESFIADHGYLSWLDLQLEFIERGRVKMSVPETEDLRNPGPGGSIHGGIAATLIDTASGFALRTTFGDPTNARLATTDLDVSYLRPATGDLRVEAEVLRAGGRTGVTDVSVESNGETVAVGRTTYRLFRES
;
A
#
# COMPACT_ATOMS: atom_id res chain seq x y z
N MET A 1 -3.76 13.91 -19.26
CA MET A 1 -4.32 12.61 -19.58
C MET A 1 -3.88 11.57 -18.56
N GLU A 2 -4.46 10.47 -18.62
CA GLU A 2 -4.25 9.48 -17.59
C GLU A 2 -2.83 8.95 -17.55
N GLY A 3 -2.16 8.98 -18.67
CA GLY A 3 -0.77 8.58 -18.71
C GLY A 3 0.13 9.50 -17.92
N ASP A 4 -0.44 10.54 -17.32
CA ASP A 4 0.36 11.48 -16.56
C ASP A 4 0.87 10.91 -15.25
N LEU A 5 0.40 9.73 -14.86
CA LEU A 5 0.97 9.09 -13.69
C LEU A 5 2.40 8.69 -13.99
N ASP A 6 3.31 9.17 -13.15
CA ASP A 6 4.74 8.93 -13.32
C ASP A 6 5.10 7.59 -12.67
N THR A 7 4.79 6.50 -13.39
CA THR A 7 5.05 5.16 -12.88
C THR A 7 6.53 4.95 -12.60
N ALA A 8 7.39 5.40 -13.51
CA ALA A 8 8.83 5.24 -13.32
C ALA A 8 9.33 5.99 -12.09
N GLY A 9 8.80 7.20 -11.85
CA GLY A 9 9.18 7.97 -10.68
C GLY A 9 8.72 7.29 -9.39
N LEU A 10 7.53 6.72 -9.41
CA LEU A 10 7.04 6.01 -8.24
C LEU A 10 7.81 4.72 -7.99
N GLU A 11 8.20 4.02 -9.04
CA GLU A 11 9.04 2.83 -8.90
C GLU A 11 10.41 3.19 -8.35
N SER A 12 10.98 4.30 -8.79
CA SER A 12 12.25 4.79 -8.25
C SER A 12 12.11 5.15 -6.77
N PHE A 13 11.00 5.75 -6.39
CA PHE A 13 10.73 6.07 -5.00
C PHE A 13 10.78 4.80 -4.15
N ILE A 14 10.14 3.72 -4.61
CA ILE A 14 10.15 2.45 -3.90
C ILE A 14 11.57 1.90 -3.82
N ALA A 15 12.30 1.91 -4.93
CA ALA A 15 13.65 1.34 -4.99
C ALA A 15 14.60 2.08 -4.06
N ASP A 16 14.42 3.38 -3.89
CA ASP A 16 15.28 4.19 -3.05
C ASP A 16 14.85 4.19 -1.57
N HIS A 17 13.71 3.63 -1.27
CA HIS A 17 13.19 3.59 0.10
C HIS A 17 13.70 2.33 0.79
N GLY A 18 14.46 2.51 1.87
CA GLY A 18 15.12 1.37 2.53
C GLY A 18 14.19 0.25 2.91
N TYR A 19 13.11 0.55 3.62
CA TYR A 19 12.18 -0.47 4.09
C TYR A 19 11.41 -1.11 2.95
N LEU A 20 10.87 -0.29 2.04
CA LEU A 20 10.07 -0.81 0.94
C LEU A 20 10.90 -1.63 -0.03
N SER A 21 12.15 -1.24 -0.29
CA SER A 21 13.01 -2.03 -1.15
C SER A 21 13.43 -3.34 -0.46
N TRP A 22 13.62 -3.30 0.87
CA TRP A 22 13.92 -4.52 1.63
C TRP A 22 12.76 -5.52 1.53
N LEU A 23 11.53 -5.04 1.54
CA LEU A 23 10.35 -5.90 1.35
C LEU A 23 10.24 -6.43 -0.07
N ASP A 24 10.98 -5.87 -1.00
CA ASP A 24 10.84 -6.15 -2.43
C ASP A 24 9.43 -5.81 -2.92
N LEU A 25 8.93 -4.67 -2.46
CA LEU A 25 7.61 -4.18 -2.86
C LEU A 25 7.57 -3.90 -4.35
N GLN A 26 6.57 -4.45 -5.03
CA GLN A 26 6.38 -4.29 -6.47
C GLN A 26 5.10 -3.53 -6.76
N LEU A 27 5.17 -2.58 -7.68
CA LEU A 27 4.00 -1.86 -8.17
C LEU A 27 3.44 -2.66 -9.34
N GLU A 28 2.24 -3.24 -9.15
CA GLU A 28 1.65 -4.12 -10.17
C GLU A 28 0.69 -3.38 -11.09
N PHE A 29 -0.01 -2.39 -10.57
CA PHE A 29 -1.03 -1.67 -11.32
C PHE A 29 -1.26 -0.33 -10.64
N ILE A 30 -1.42 0.72 -11.45
CA ILE A 30 -1.73 2.03 -10.92
C ILE A 30 -2.61 2.79 -11.90
N GLU A 31 -3.67 3.38 -11.37
CA GLU A 31 -4.51 4.35 -12.08
C GLU A 31 -4.97 5.36 -11.04
N ARG A 32 -5.59 6.42 -11.49
CA ARG A 32 -6.03 7.45 -10.54
C ARG A 32 -7.02 6.85 -9.55
N GLY A 33 -6.67 6.91 -8.28
CA GLY A 33 -7.52 6.45 -7.19
C GLY A 33 -7.42 4.96 -6.89
N ARG A 34 -6.56 4.20 -7.57
CA ARG A 34 -6.50 2.76 -7.36
C ARG A 34 -5.10 2.21 -7.65
N VAL A 35 -4.62 1.36 -6.76
CA VAL A 35 -3.27 0.80 -6.85
C VAL A 35 -3.30 -0.66 -6.45
N LYS A 36 -2.50 -1.48 -7.14
CA LYS A 36 -2.22 -2.86 -6.71
C LYS A 36 -0.74 -3.01 -6.55
N MET A 37 -0.32 -3.62 -5.46
CA MET A 37 1.07 -3.86 -5.15
C MET A 37 1.24 -5.27 -4.61
N SER A 38 2.48 -5.75 -4.58
CA SER A 38 2.74 -7.09 -4.07
C SER A 38 4.07 -7.15 -3.35
N VAL A 39 4.18 -8.13 -2.45
CA VAL A 39 5.42 -8.44 -1.73
C VAL A 39 5.58 -9.95 -1.77
N PRO A 40 6.74 -10.45 -2.24
CA PRO A 40 6.97 -11.89 -2.24
C PRO A 40 7.13 -12.40 -0.82
N GLU A 41 6.66 -13.60 -0.59
CA GLU A 41 6.81 -14.24 0.71
C GLU A 41 8.26 -14.67 0.88
N THR A 42 8.84 -14.33 2.03
CA THR A 42 10.18 -14.79 2.40
C THR A 42 10.18 -15.20 3.85
N GLU A 43 11.18 -15.98 4.22
CA GLU A 43 11.33 -16.45 5.58
C GLU A 43 11.45 -15.29 6.57
N ASP A 44 12.10 -14.20 6.15
CA ASP A 44 12.31 -13.03 7.00
C ASP A 44 11.02 -12.35 7.43
N LEU A 45 9.92 -12.60 6.72
CA LEU A 45 8.65 -11.96 7.04
C LEU A 45 7.77 -12.81 7.95
N ARG A 46 8.21 -14.04 8.28
CA ARG A 46 7.39 -14.97 9.03
C ARG A 46 7.61 -14.86 10.51
N ASN A 47 6.56 -15.16 11.26
CA ASN A 47 6.68 -15.37 12.70
C ASN A 47 7.51 -16.64 12.94
N PRO A 48 8.25 -16.70 14.04
CA PRO A 48 9.09 -17.87 14.31
C PRO A 48 8.26 -19.11 14.61
N GLY A 49 8.88 -20.28 14.38
CA GLY A 49 8.28 -21.55 14.72
C GLY A 49 7.73 -22.28 13.50
N PRO A 50 7.45 -23.59 13.66
CA PRO A 50 6.93 -24.39 12.56
C PRO A 50 5.55 -23.87 12.14
N GLY A 51 5.37 -23.74 10.83
CA GLY A 51 4.11 -23.26 10.28
C GLY A 51 3.84 -21.79 10.52
N GLY A 52 4.87 -21.00 10.83
CA GLY A 52 4.70 -19.58 11.10
C GLY A 52 4.12 -18.85 9.91
N SER A 53 3.10 -18.03 10.16
CA SER A 53 2.50 -17.18 9.15
C SER A 53 3.28 -15.88 9.05
N ILE A 54 3.00 -15.11 8.00
CA ILE A 54 3.63 -13.82 7.82
C ILE A 54 3.20 -12.89 8.97
N HIS A 55 4.15 -12.15 9.51
CA HIS A 55 3.90 -11.23 10.61
C HIS A 55 2.82 -10.23 10.20
N GLY A 56 1.84 -10.04 11.09
CA GLY A 56 0.71 -9.15 10.80
C GLY A 56 1.11 -7.72 10.49
N GLY A 57 2.24 -7.27 11.02
CA GLY A 57 2.74 -5.93 10.71
C GLY A 57 3.07 -5.74 9.24
N ILE A 58 3.38 -6.81 8.50
CA ILE A 58 3.64 -6.70 7.07
C ILE A 58 2.36 -6.35 6.32
N ALA A 59 1.24 -7.02 6.66
CA ALA A 59 -0.05 -6.67 6.05
C ALA A 59 -0.44 -5.23 6.39
N ALA A 60 -0.21 -4.81 7.62
CA ALA A 60 -0.49 -3.43 8.02
C ALA A 60 0.37 -2.44 7.22
N THR A 61 1.64 -2.76 7.01
CA THR A 61 2.52 -1.94 6.16
C THR A 61 1.95 -1.81 4.76
N LEU A 62 1.47 -2.92 4.18
CA LEU A 62 0.93 -2.89 2.83
C LEU A 62 -0.34 -2.06 2.75
N ILE A 63 -1.20 -2.17 3.76
CA ILE A 63 -2.43 -1.38 3.80
C ILE A 63 -2.09 0.11 3.84
N ASP A 64 -1.15 0.49 4.68
CA ASP A 64 -0.73 1.88 4.80
C ASP A 64 -0.05 2.37 3.52
N THR A 65 0.91 1.59 3.03
CA THR A 65 1.72 2.00 1.88
C THR A 65 0.90 2.09 0.59
N ALA A 66 0.06 1.08 0.33
CA ALA A 66 -0.78 1.10 -0.87
C ALA A 66 -1.76 2.26 -0.82
N SER A 67 -2.29 2.57 0.37
CA SER A 67 -3.17 3.74 0.54
C SER A 67 -2.45 5.02 0.16
N GLY A 68 -1.22 5.19 0.64
CA GLY A 68 -0.44 6.37 0.32
C GLY A 68 -0.20 6.50 -1.18
N PHE A 69 0.12 5.39 -1.85
CA PHE A 69 0.32 5.43 -3.30
C PHE A 69 -0.97 5.73 -4.04
N ALA A 70 -2.09 5.15 -3.60
CA ALA A 70 -3.38 5.44 -4.22
C ALA A 70 -3.73 6.93 -4.09
N LEU A 71 -3.50 7.52 -2.92
CA LEU A 71 -3.78 8.93 -2.71
C LEU A 71 -2.83 9.83 -3.47
N ARG A 72 -1.57 9.43 -3.68
CA ARG A 72 -0.62 10.18 -4.50
C ARG A 72 -1.15 10.39 -5.91
N THR A 73 -1.90 9.42 -6.43
CA THR A 73 -2.43 9.52 -7.80
C THR A 73 -3.43 10.66 -7.95
N THR A 74 -3.93 11.20 -6.85
CA THR A 74 -4.88 12.32 -6.90
C THR A 74 -4.18 13.67 -6.87
N PHE A 75 -2.84 13.69 -6.79
CA PHE A 75 -2.06 14.93 -6.84
C PHE A 75 -1.59 15.19 -8.26
N GLY A 76 -1.33 16.46 -8.57
CA GLY A 76 -0.78 16.82 -9.89
C GLY A 76 0.61 16.27 -10.12
N ASP A 77 1.39 16.08 -9.06
CA ASP A 77 2.73 15.49 -9.10
C ASP A 77 2.78 14.36 -8.08
N PRO A 78 2.37 13.14 -8.48
CA PRO A 78 2.28 12.03 -7.52
C PRO A 78 3.59 11.68 -6.82
N THR A 79 4.71 11.74 -7.56
CA THR A 79 6.01 11.36 -6.99
C THR A 79 6.41 12.27 -5.85
N ASN A 80 6.12 13.56 -5.96
CA ASN A 80 6.51 14.55 -4.96
C ASN A 80 5.37 14.94 -4.04
N ALA A 81 4.28 14.19 -4.04
CA ALA A 81 3.15 14.46 -3.16
C ALA A 81 3.56 14.34 -1.71
N ARG A 82 3.01 15.23 -0.87
CA ARG A 82 3.24 15.20 0.57
C ARG A 82 1.97 14.80 1.27
N LEU A 83 2.04 13.73 2.03
CA LEU A 83 0.89 13.21 2.75
C LEU A 83 1.39 12.43 3.97
N ALA A 84 0.53 12.28 4.96
CA ALA A 84 0.89 11.59 6.18
C ALA A 84 -0.31 10.80 6.70
N THR A 85 -0.04 9.57 7.14
CA THR A 85 -1.07 8.72 7.74
C THR A 85 -1.51 9.31 9.07
N THR A 86 -2.81 9.49 9.24
CA THR A 86 -3.35 9.94 10.53
C THR A 86 -4.16 8.85 11.21
N ASP A 87 -4.59 7.84 10.46
CA ASP A 87 -5.34 6.73 11.04
C ASP A 87 -5.15 5.50 10.19
N LEU A 88 -4.91 4.38 10.83
CA LEU A 88 -4.70 3.09 10.16
C LEU A 88 -5.49 2.04 10.91
N ASP A 89 -6.48 1.46 10.24
CA ASP A 89 -7.35 0.45 10.83
C ASP A 89 -7.16 -0.85 10.04
N VAL A 90 -6.85 -1.93 10.74
CA VAL A 90 -6.58 -3.24 10.11
C VAL A 90 -7.38 -4.31 10.82
N SER A 91 -8.08 -5.11 10.04
CA SER A 91 -8.76 -6.31 10.54
C SER A 91 -8.12 -7.53 9.90
N TYR A 92 -7.64 -8.45 10.70
CA TYR A 92 -7.01 -9.68 10.24
C TYR A 92 -8.06 -10.76 10.17
N LEU A 93 -8.21 -11.37 9.00
CA LEU A 93 -9.26 -12.35 8.77
C LEU A 93 -8.75 -13.79 8.85
N ARG A 94 -7.51 -14.01 8.41
CA ARG A 94 -6.87 -15.34 8.47
C ARG A 94 -5.37 -15.19 8.28
N PRO A 95 -4.59 -16.22 8.66
CA PRO A 95 -3.13 -16.18 8.52
C PRO A 95 -2.72 -16.09 7.06
N ALA A 96 -1.66 -15.34 6.78
CA ALA A 96 -1.09 -15.23 5.45
C ALA A 96 0.13 -16.13 5.37
N THR A 97 0.21 -16.97 4.35
CA THR A 97 1.28 -17.96 4.22
C THR A 97 1.98 -17.94 2.85
N GLY A 98 1.52 -17.12 1.93
CA GLY A 98 2.12 -17.00 0.60
C GLY A 98 2.40 -15.53 0.28
N ASP A 99 2.73 -15.26 -0.98
CA ASP A 99 2.94 -13.89 -1.44
C ASP A 99 1.75 -13.04 -1.09
N LEU A 100 2.01 -11.78 -0.76
CA LEU A 100 0.96 -10.83 -0.41
C LEU A 100 0.67 -9.93 -1.58
N ARG A 101 -0.62 -9.72 -1.84
CA ARG A 101 -1.10 -8.77 -2.84
C ARG A 101 -2.03 -7.81 -2.16
N VAL A 102 -1.86 -6.53 -2.44
CA VAL A 102 -2.68 -5.50 -1.83
C VAL A 102 -3.33 -4.67 -2.91
N GLU A 103 -4.59 -4.34 -2.69
CA GLU A 103 -5.32 -3.43 -3.57
C GLU A 103 -5.91 -2.32 -2.72
N ALA A 104 -5.62 -1.06 -3.10
CA ALA A 104 -6.12 0.11 -2.41
C ALA A 104 -6.96 0.94 -3.36
N GLU A 105 -8.09 1.40 -2.86
CA GLU A 105 -9.01 2.23 -3.63
C GLU A 105 -9.36 3.46 -2.81
N VAL A 106 -9.18 4.65 -3.41
CA VAL A 106 -9.51 5.90 -2.75
C VAL A 106 -11.01 6.05 -2.70
N LEU A 107 -11.56 6.22 -1.50
CA LEU A 107 -12.98 6.49 -1.30
C LEU A 107 -13.26 7.98 -1.38
N ARG A 108 -12.33 8.79 -0.90
CA ARG A 108 -12.47 10.24 -0.94
C ARG A 108 -11.09 10.88 -0.89
N ALA A 109 -10.86 11.85 -1.74
CA ALA A 109 -9.64 12.65 -1.69
C ALA A 109 -10.06 14.12 -1.79
N GLY A 110 -10.09 14.79 -0.65
CA GLY A 110 -10.41 16.20 -0.59
C GLY A 110 -9.15 17.04 -0.64
N GLY A 111 -9.28 18.29 -0.25
CA GLY A 111 -8.15 19.20 -0.22
C GLY A 111 -7.17 18.90 0.90
N ARG A 112 -7.65 18.35 2.00
CA ARG A 112 -6.84 18.12 3.21
C ARG A 112 -6.85 16.68 3.69
N THR A 113 -7.87 15.91 3.35
CA THR A 113 -8.07 14.59 3.93
C THR A 113 -8.37 13.60 2.83
N GLY A 114 -7.74 12.42 2.92
CA GLY A 114 -8.00 11.32 2.02
C GLY A 114 -8.37 10.08 2.82
N VAL A 115 -9.31 9.30 2.29
CA VAL A 115 -9.73 8.04 2.91
C VAL A 115 -9.63 6.96 1.86
N THR A 116 -9.04 5.82 2.24
CA THR A 116 -8.77 4.72 1.32
C THR A 116 -9.22 3.41 1.93
N ASP A 117 -9.80 2.56 1.11
CA ASP A 117 -10.24 1.22 1.49
C ASP A 117 -9.27 0.21 0.88
N VAL A 118 -8.87 -0.82 1.64
CA VAL A 118 -7.77 -1.70 1.22
C VAL A 118 -8.08 -3.14 1.56
N SER A 119 -7.68 -4.05 0.66
CA SER A 119 -7.71 -5.48 0.95
C SER A 119 -6.35 -6.09 0.64
N VAL A 120 -5.98 -7.11 1.42
CA VAL A 120 -4.75 -7.87 1.24
C VAL A 120 -5.12 -9.32 1.01
N GLU A 121 -4.52 -9.91 -0.01
CA GLU A 121 -4.73 -11.30 -0.41
C GLU A 121 -3.45 -12.10 -0.24
N SER A 122 -3.62 -13.38 0.09
CA SER A 122 -2.52 -14.34 0.08
C SER A 122 -3.11 -15.68 -0.34
N ASN A 123 -2.48 -16.36 -1.29
CA ASN A 123 -2.94 -17.66 -1.80
C ASN A 123 -4.39 -17.61 -2.29
N GLY A 124 -4.79 -16.49 -2.91
CA GLY A 124 -6.14 -16.35 -3.47
C GLY A 124 -7.23 -16.03 -2.47
N GLU A 125 -6.88 -15.82 -1.21
CA GLU A 125 -7.86 -15.52 -0.17
C GLU A 125 -7.58 -14.16 0.47
N THR A 126 -8.63 -13.42 0.81
CA THR A 126 -8.47 -12.17 1.54
C THR A 126 -8.05 -12.48 2.97
N VAL A 127 -6.86 -12.01 3.36
CA VAL A 127 -6.31 -12.28 4.69
C VAL A 127 -6.44 -11.09 5.62
N ALA A 128 -6.58 -9.88 5.07
CA ALA A 128 -6.74 -8.67 5.90
C ALA A 128 -7.47 -7.61 5.10
N VAL A 129 -8.19 -6.77 5.79
CA VAL A 129 -8.82 -5.59 5.20
C VAL A 129 -8.52 -4.41 6.10
N GLY A 130 -8.57 -3.21 5.54
CA GLY A 130 -8.29 -2.04 6.32
C GLY A 130 -8.79 -0.77 5.70
N ARG A 131 -8.72 0.28 6.47
CA ARG A 131 -9.07 1.62 6.02
C ARG A 131 -8.07 2.59 6.59
N THR A 132 -7.66 3.55 5.78
CA THR A 132 -6.73 4.57 6.23
C THR A 132 -7.32 5.94 6.03
N THR A 133 -6.88 6.86 6.88
CA THR A 133 -7.12 8.28 6.70
C THR A 133 -5.76 8.95 6.64
N TYR A 134 -5.61 9.85 5.68
CA TYR A 134 -4.36 10.61 5.48
C TYR A 134 -4.65 12.09 5.52
N ARG A 135 -3.68 12.83 6.03
CA ARG A 135 -3.60 14.27 5.80
C ARG A 135 -2.91 14.50 4.47
N LEU A 136 -3.52 15.31 3.63
CA LEU A 136 -2.96 15.66 2.34
C LEU A 136 -2.46 17.09 2.40
N PHE A 137 -1.22 17.32 1.94
CA PHE A 137 -0.61 18.65 1.93
C PHE A 137 -0.54 19.13 0.48
N ARG A 138 -1.66 19.60 -0.01
CA ARG A 138 -1.74 20.09 -1.38
C ARG A 138 -1.31 21.55 -1.43
N GLU A 139 -0.58 21.88 -2.47
CA GLU A 139 -0.22 23.26 -2.72
C GLU A 139 -1.40 23.97 -3.35
N SER A 140 -1.59 25.20 -2.96
CA SER A 140 -2.69 26.01 -3.47
C SER A 140 -2.27 26.77 -4.73
#